data_cab6ddca8414bd73b21808e9acdd7dd6
#
_entry.id   cab6ddca8414bd73b21808e9acdd7dd6
#
_cell.length_a   1.000
_cell.length_b   1.000
_cell.length_c   1.000
_cell.angle_alpha   90.00
_cell.angle_beta   90.00
_cell.angle_gamma   90.00
#
_symmetry.space_group_name_H-M   'P 1'
#
loop_
_entity.id
_entity.type
_entity.pdbx_description
1 polymer ?
#
loop_
_entity_poly.entity_id
_entity_poly.type
_entity_poly.pdbx_seq_one_letter_code
_entity_poly.pdbx_strand_id
1 'polypeptide(L)'
;MLKSIRLCIKENQSKMMFKKYYEKLLLQLSVDYNCSPSDFRANENTITISSLNEGRRSYSPGNPFLQMATAGMNTVIMADKCLHAFLNDFVKDKEGHHLFEFNNLLKLNEELKRYGYQMNPTHHMFLPCQTAKMSECCQIKWLYDSDIEQFYGDRRFPNAIAFPAPCPVRPDRIAAIALDGDIIMGMAGCTEDAPHWQQIGIDVLPQYRSRGIGSCLVNALTNKIIEMGDIPFYGTAAANIQSQNIAIKCGFKPAWAETEAVKIE
;
A
#
# COMPACT_ATOMS: atom_id res chain seq x y z
N MET A 1 -14.24 32.01 17.24
CA MET A 1 -14.38 30.97 18.28
C MET A 1 -14.96 29.65 17.72
N LEU A 2 -16.17 29.57 17.17
CA LEU A 2 -16.77 28.32 16.67
C LEU A 2 -15.97 27.63 15.54
N LYS A 3 -15.36 28.37 14.60
CA LYS A 3 -14.51 27.80 13.53
C LYS A 3 -13.24 27.16 14.11
N SER A 4 -12.62 27.76 15.11
CA SER A 4 -11.41 27.25 15.78
C SER A 4 -11.70 25.97 16.56
N ILE A 5 -12.84 25.91 17.25
CA ILE A 5 -13.27 24.70 17.98
C ILE A 5 -13.56 23.55 17.02
N ARG A 6 -14.25 23.80 15.90
CA ARG A 6 -14.53 22.79 14.86
C ARG A 6 -13.24 22.26 14.20
N LEU A 7 -12.25 23.14 14.00
CA LEU A 7 -10.96 22.74 13.44
C LEU A 7 -10.22 21.80 14.41
N CYS A 8 -10.14 22.17 15.69
CA CYS A 8 -9.50 21.37 16.74
C CYS A 8 -10.18 19.98 16.90
N ILE A 9 -11.52 19.92 16.86
CA ILE A 9 -12.26 18.64 16.92
C ILE A 9 -11.91 17.75 15.72
N LYS A 10 -11.87 18.30 14.50
CA LYS A 10 -11.52 17.54 13.29
C LYS A 10 -10.08 17.01 13.33
N GLU A 11 -9.13 17.84 13.80
CA GLU A 11 -7.74 17.42 13.96
C GLU A 11 -7.59 16.27 14.96
N ASN A 12 -8.30 16.35 16.10
CA ASN A 12 -8.29 15.28 17.08
C ASN A 12 -8.91 13.99 16.55
N GLN A 13 -10.04 14.07 15.83
CA GLN A 13 -10.66 12.91 15.20
C GLN A 13 -9.74 12.27 14.15
N SER A 14 -9.07 13.09 13.34
CA SER A 14 -8.08 12.64 12.35
C SER A 14 -6.91 11.91 13.01
N LYS A 15 -6.35 12.46 14.08
CA LYS A 15 -5.26 11.84 14.85
C LYS A 15 -5.70 10.50 15.45
N MET A 16 -6.91 10.43 16.01
CA MET A 16 -7.45 9.20 16.59
C MET A 16 -7.68 8.11 15.54
N MET A 17 -8.25 8.48 14.38
CA MET A 17 -8.48 7.55 13.28
C MET A 17 -7.17 6.97 12.75
N PHE A 18 -6.20 7.84 12.43
CA PHE A 18 -4.88 7.41 11.97
C PHE A 18 -4.20 6.50 12.99
N LYS A 19 -4.19 6.87 14.28
CA LYS A 19 -3.60 6.06 15.35
C LYS A 19 -4.22 4.66 15.40
N LYS A 20 -5.56 4.56 15.30
CA LYS A 20 -6.26 3.27 15.29
C LYS A 20 -5.79 2.37 14.15
N TYR A 21 -5.67 2.90 12.92
CA TYR A 21 -5.20 2.12 11.78
C TYR A 21 -3.70 1.84 11.85
N TYR A 22 -2.91 2.77 12.39
CA TYR A 22 -1.48 2.59 12.56
C TYR A 22 -1.13 1.47 13.56
N GLU A 23 -1.89 1.35 14.67
CA GLU A 23 -1.73 0.21 15.59
C GLU A 23 -2.05 -1.13 14.89
N LYS A 24 -3.10 -1.18 14.09
CA LYS A 24 -3.41 -2.36 13.28
C LYS A 24 -2.33 -2.64 12.22
N LEU A 25 -1.76 -1.60 11.62
CA LEU A 25 -0.64 -1.73 10.68
C LEU A 25 0.55 -2.43 11.32
N LEU A 26 0.96 -2.01 12.52
CA LEU A 26 2.11 -2.63 13.20
C LEU A 26 1.88 -4.11 13.51
N LEU A 27 0.64 -4.49 13.83
CA LEU A 27 0.25 -5.90 13.97
C LEU A 27 0.37 -6.64 12.62
N GLN A 28 -0.11 -6.06 11.51
CA GLN A 28 0.00 -6.66 10.19
C GLN A 28 1.47 -6.77 9.75
N LEU A 29 2.23 -5.68 9.87
CA LEU A 29 3.66 -5.69 9.54
C LEU A 29 4.45 -6.72 10.37
N SER A 30 4.07 -6.98 11.62
CA SER A 30 4.73 -8.01 12.41
C SER A 30 4.51 -9.42 11.84
N VAL A 31 3.35 -9.68 11.27
CA VAL A 31 3.06 -10.92 10.53
C VAL A 31 3.83 -10.97 9.22
N ASP A 32 3.80 -9.87 8.46
CA ASP A 32 4.45 -9.76 7.15
C ASP A 32 5.97 -9.95 7.23
N TYR A 33 6.58 -9.44 8.29
CA TYR A 33 8.03 -9.37 8.48
C TYR A 33 8.58 -10.36 9.53
N ASN A 34 7.74 -11.31 10.00
CA ASN A 34 8.09 -12.32 10.98
C ASN A 34 8.80 -11.73 12.22
N CYS A 35 8.19 -10.74 12.85
CA CYS A 35 8.76 -9.98 13.96
C CYS A 35 7.70 -9.63 15.02
N SER A 36 8.08 -8.89 16.06
CA SER A 36 7.14 -8.29 17.01
C SER A 36 6.67 -6.91 16.53
N PRO A 37 5.44 -6.47 16.84
CA PRO A 37 5.00 -5.10 16.56
C PRO A 37 5.89 -4.03 17.21
N SER A 38 6.58 -4.35 18.32
CA SER A 38 7.54 -3.47 18.98
C SER A 38 8.81 -3.24 18.16
N ASP A 39 9.17 -4.18 17.26
CA ASP A 39 10.37 -4.07 16.44
C ASP A 39 10.28 -2.89 15.45
N PHE A 40 9.07 -2.53 15.00
CA PHE A 40 8.84 -1.31 14.21
C PHE A 40 8.89 0.00 15.01
N ARG A 41 9.04 -0.08 16.34
CA ARG A 41 9.17 1.07 17.25
C ARG A 41 10.53 1.13 17.95
N ALA A 42 11.39 0.16 17.64
CA ALA A 42 12.75 0.11 18.19
C ALA A 42 13.60 1.26 17.61
N ASN A 43 14.68 1.59 18.28
CA ASN A 43 15.66 2.58 17.79
C ASN A 43 16.67 1.94 16.82
N GLU A 44 16.78 0.61 16.84
CA GLU A 44 17.73 -0.14 16.03
C GLU A 44 17.01 -0.91 14.91
N ASN A 45 17.70 -1.09 13.80
CA ASN A 45 17.21 -1.91 12.70
C ASN A 45 17.14 -3.37 13.12
N THR A 46 16.12 -4.08 12.65
CA THR A 46 15.86 -5.48 12.98
C THR A 46 15.98 -6.35 11.74
N ILE A 47 16.67 -7.49 11.88
CA ILE A 47 16.77 -8.51 10.82
C ILE A 47 16.06 -9.77 11.30
N THR A 48 15.13 -10.28 10.48
CA THR A 48 14.35 -11.48 10.76
C THR A 48 14.51 -12.51 9.66
N ILE A 49 14.23 -13.78 9.99
CA ILE A 49 14.31 -14.88 9.03
C ILE A 49 13.06 -14.89 8.15
N SER A 50 13.27 -15.07 6.86
CA SER A 50 12.19 -15.22 5.88
C SER A 50 11.24 -16.36 6.24
N SER A 51 9.94 -16.08 6.26
CA SER A 51 8.88 -17.01 6.65
C SER A 51 7.58 -16.71 5.90
N LEU A 52 6.79 -17.75 5.64
CA LEU A 52 5.41 -17.66 5.13
C LEU A 52 4.44 -17.74 6.30
N ASN A 53 4.30 -16.63 7.04
CA ASN A 53 3.35 -16.57 8.14
C ASN A 53 1.91 -16.53 7.60
N GLU A 54 1.00 -17.24 8.24
CA GLU A 54 -0.43 -17.16 7.93
C GLU A 54 -0.96 -15.74 8.17
N GLY A 55 -1.78 -15.24 7.25
CA GLY A 55 -2.33 -13.88 7.32
C GLY A 55 -1.40 -12.75 6.88
N ARG A 56 -0.20 -13.07 6.37
CA ARG A 56 0.68 -12.07 5.77
C ARG A 56 0.09 -11.49 4.48
N ARG A 57 0.42 -10.23 4.17
CA ARG A 57 0.20 -9.68 2.83
C ARG A 57 1.13 -10.42 1.85
N SER A 58 0.58 -10.86 0.72
CA SER A 58 1.33 -11.65 -0.25
C SER A 58 1.44 -10.92 -1.57
N TYR A 59 2.65 -10.51 -1.94
CA TYR A 59 2.93 -9.88 -3.24
C TYR A 59 3.58 -10.84 -4.24
N SER A 60 4.18 -11.92 -3.75
CA SER A 60 4.79 -12.98 -4.56
C SER A 60 4.53 -14.36 -3.97
N PRO A 61 4.45 -15.43 -4.78
CA PRO A 61 4.37 -16.79 -4.27
C PRO A 61 5.69 -17.20 -3.62
N GLY A 62 5.59 -17.98 -2.55
CA GLY A 62 6.75 -18.51 -1.82
C GLY A 62 7.35 -17.56 -0.78
N ASN A 63 8.43 -18.01 -0.16
CA ASN A 63 9.17 -17.22 0.83
C ASN A 63 9.83 -16.00 0.14
N PRO A 64 9.66 -14.80 0.69
CA PRO A 64 10.41 -13.64 0.22
C PRO A 64 11.91 -13.88 0.39
N PHE A 65 12.71 -13.60 -0.63
CA PHE A 65 14.16 -13.68 -0.51
C PHE A 65 14.71 -12.55 0.38
N LEU A 66 14.17 -11.35 0.19
CA LEU A 66 14.34 -10.20 1.07
C LEU A 66 13.15 -9.27 0.90
N GLN A 67 12.65 -8.74 2.00
CA GLN A 67 11.75 -7.59 2.02
C GLN A 67 12.10 -6.69 3.19
N MET A 68 11.92 -5.38 3.03
CA MET A 68 12.22 -4.41 4.06
C MET A 68 11.17 -3.32 4.13
N ALA A 69 10.83 -2.91 5.35
CA ALA A 69 9.90 -1.81 5.60
C ALA A 69 10.38 -0.91 6.73
N THR A 70 10.03 0.37 6.61
CA THR A 70 10.17 1.36 7.68
C THR A 70 8.83 2.03 7.94
N ALA A 71 8.48 2.15 9.21
CA ALA A 71 7.32 2.92 9.68
C ALA A 71 7.75 4.25 10.35
N GLY A 72 8.96 4.73 10.03
CA GLY A 72 9.44 6.07 10.36
C GLY A 72 10.57 6.17 11.38
N MET A 73 10.89 5.09 12.13
CA MET A 73 12.02 5.11 13.09
C MET A 73 13.18 4.25 12.58
N ASN A 74 13.00 2.95 12.63
CA ASN A 74 13.95 1.95 12.16
C ASN A 74 13.43 1.26 10.89
N THR A 75 14.23 0.32 10.39
CA THR A 75 13.82 -0.60 9.32
C THR A 75 13.83 -2.03 9.85
N VAL A 76 12.77 -2.78 9.55
CA VAL A 76 12.73 -4.22 9.71
C VAL A 76 13.00 -4.87 8.36
N ILE A 77 13.95 -5.79 8.33
CA ILE A 77 14.37 -6.53 7.13
C ILE A 77 14.12 -8.01 7.39
N MET A 78 13.19 -8.59 6.64
CA MET A 78 13.03 -10.05 6.62
C MET A 78 13.78 -10.60 5.41
N ALA A 79 14.65 -11.59 5.64
CA ALA A 79 15.51 -12.09 4.58
C ALA A 79 15.82 -13.59 4.72
N ASP A 80 16.20 -14.22 3.60
CA ASP A 80 16.80 -15.55 3.61
C ASP A 80 18.06 -15.55 4.47
N LYS A 81 18.29 -16.67 5.17
CA LYS A 81 19.39 -16.82 6.12
C LYS A 81 20.77 -16.57 5.50
N CYS A 82 20.93 -16.83 4.19
CA CYS A 82 22.21 -16.61 3.50
C CYS A 82 22.63 -15.14 3.45
N LEU A 83 21.69 -14.21 3.57
CA LEU A 83 21.95 -12.76 3.58
C LEU A 83 22.27 -12.20 4.97
N HIS A 84 22.03 -12.92 6.06
CA HIS A 84 22.10 -12.38 7.41
C HIS A 84 23.49 -11.84 7.79
N ALA A 85 24.57 -12.51 7.37
CA ALA A 85 25.94 -12.06 7.66
C ALA A 85 26.19 -10.69 7.00
N PHE A 86 25.83 -10.52 5.72
CA PHE A 86 25.92 -9.25 5.01
C PHE A 86 25.02 -8.18 5.64
N LEU A 87 23.77 -8.52 5.95
CA LEU A 87 22.79 -7.57 6.48
C LEU A 87 23.20 -7.03 7.86
N ASN A 88 23.79 -7.85 8.73
CA ASN A 88 24.28 -7.40 10.05
C ASN A 88 25.35 -6.29 9.91
N ASP A 89 26.25 -6.41 8.94
CA ASP A 89 27.21 -5.35 8.65
C ASP A 89 26.57 -4.18 7.90
N PHE A 90 25.61 -4.48 7.01
CA PHE A 90 24.94 -3.47 6.18
C PHE A 90 24.12 -2.48 6.99
N VAL A 91 23.40 -2.93 8.02
CA VAL A 91 22.54 -2.06 8.87
C VAL A 91 23.30 -1.33 9.96
N LYS A 92 24.56 -1.73 10.22
CA LYS A 92 25.37 -1.17 11.30
C LYS A 92 25.55 0.33 11.15
N ASP A 93 25.36 1.06 12.24
CA ASP A 93 25.53 2.51 12.33
C ASP A 93 24.67 3.34 11.35
N LYS A 94 23.54 2.77 10.87
CA LYS A 94 22.59 3.45 9.98
C LYS A 94 21.22 3.62 10.62
N GLU A 95 20.67 4.81 10.52
CA GLU A 95 19.26 5.04 10.81
C GLU A 95 18.38 4.34 9.75
N GLY A 96 17.19 3.87 10.19
CA GLY A 96 16.35 3.02 9.35
C GLY A 96 16.00 3.63 7.99
N HIS A 97 15.62 4.91 7.96
CA HIS A 97 15.23 5.56 6.70
C HIS A 97 16.40 5.71 5.71
N HIS A 98 17.65 5.80 6.19
CA HIS A 98 18.83 5.87 5.32
C HIS A 98 19.05 4.56 4.54
N LEU A 99 18.51 3.43 5.00
CA LEU A 99 18.59 2.17 4.25
C LEU A 99 17.84 2.22 2.92
N PHE A 100 16.89 3.15 2.76
CA PHE A 100 16.13 3.40 1.53
C PHE A 100 16.77 4.43 0.61
N GLU A 101 17.95 5.00 0.96
CA GLU A 101 18.68 5.90 0.09
C GLU A 101 19.35 5.13 -1.05
N PHE A 102 19.51 5.81 -2.20
CA PHE A 102 20.01 5.21 -3.43
C PHE A 102 21.31 4.42 -3.25
N ASN A 103 22.31 4.99 -2.56
CA ASN A 103 23.61 4.33 -2.38
C ASN A 103 23.51 3.05 -1.52
N ASN A 104 22.61 3.00 -0.56
CA ASN A 104 22.38 1.82 0.26
C ASN A 104 21.57 0.77 -0.50
N LEU A 105 20.53 1.18 -1.22
CA LEU A 105 19.76 0.28 -2.09
C LEU A 105 20.65 -0.30 -3.21
N LEU A 106 21.59 0.48 -3.75
CA LEU A 106 22.54 -0.02 -4.73
C LEU A 106 23.45 -1.11 -4.16
N LYS A 107 24.04 -0.90 -2.98
CA LYS A 107 24.88 -1.91 -2.29
C LYS A 107 24.08 -3.19 -2.01
N LEU A 108 22.84 -3.05 -1.54
CA LEU A 108 21.96 -4.18 -1.30
C LEU A 108 21.64 -4.92 -2.61
N ASN A 109 21.37 -4.19 -3.68
CA ASN A 109 21.09 -4.73 -5.00
C ASN A 109 22.30 -5.49 -5.59
N GLU A 110 23.53 -5.01 -5.38
CA GLU A 110 24.75 -5.70 -5.79
C GLU A 110 24.92 -7.04 -5.07
N GLU A 111 24.63 -7.11 -3.78
CA GLU A 111 24.65 -8.37 -3.03
C GLU A 111 23.55 -9.33 -3.53
N LEU A 112 22.32 -8.83 -3.73
CA LEU A 112 21.20 -9.64 -4.21
C LEU A 112 21.46 -10.27 -5.59
N LYS A 113 22.13 -9.57 -6.49
CA LYS A 113 22.51 -10.08 -7.82
C LYS A 113 23.34 -11.36 -7.75
N ARG A 114 24.14 -11.56 -6.70
CA ARG A 114 24.93 -12.78 -6.50
C ARG A 114 24.07 -14.03 -6.33
N TYR A 115 22.80 -13.81 -5.98
CA TYR A 115 21.80 -14.85 -5.78
C TYR A 115 20.71 -14.87 -6.86
N GLY A 116 20.86 -14.05 -7.91
CA GLY A 116 19.89 -13.95 -9.01
C GLY A 116 18.64 -13.09 -8.66
N TYR A 117 18.78 -12.16 -7.71
CA TYR A 117 17.72 -11.23 -7.31
C TYR A 117 18.13 -9.77 -7.53
N GLN A 118 17.12 -8.92 -7.60
CA GLN A 118 17.28 -7.45 -7.65
C GLN A 118 16.22 -6.78 -6.79
N MET A 119 16.48 -5.54 -6.36
CA MET A 119 15.50 -4.75 -5.62
C MET A 119 14.39 -4.26 -6.54
N ASN A 120 13.18 -4.39 -6.06
CA ASN A 120 12.00 -3.74 -6.64
C ASN A 120 11.97 -2.25 -6.26
N PRO A 121 11.28 -1.37 -7.00
CA PRO A 121 11.09 0.02 -6.59
C PRO A 121 10.48 0.15 -5.19
N THR A 122 10.92 1.17 -4.45
CA THR A 122 10.32 1.51 -3.16
C THR A 122 8.91 2.06 -3.35
N HIS A 123 7.98 1.59 -2.55
CA HIS A 123 6.62 2.08 -2.47
C HIS A 123 6.39 2.88 -1.18
N HIS A 124 5.72 4.00 -1.32
CA HIS A 124 5.14 4.74 -0.20
C HIS A 124 3.71 4.27 0.02
N MET A 125 3.41 3.93 1.24
CA MET A 125 2.15 3.34 1.65
C MET A 125 1.42 4.28 2.60
N PHE A 126 0.11 4.39 2.42
CA PHE A 126 -0.73 5.40 3.06
C PHE A 126 -1.91 4.74 3.78
N LEU A 127 -2.25 5.28 4.95
CA LEU A 127 -3.46 4.92 5.70
C LEU A 127 -4.44 6.09 5.78
N PRO A 128 -5.75 5.83 5.87
CA PRO A 128 -6.72 6.89 6.04
C PRO A 128 -6.55 7.58 7.39
N CYS A 129 -6.59 8.91 7.38
CA CYS A 129 -6.53 9.72 8.60
C CYS A 129 -7.81 10.54 8.82
N GLN A 130 -8.74 10.52 7.88
CA GLN A 130 -10.04 11.17 7.99
C GLN A 130 -11.07 10.42 7.14
N THR A 131 -12.34 10.57 7.49
CA THR A 131 -13.45 10.08 6.64
C THR A 131 -13.40 10.77 5.28
N ALA A 132 -13.43 9.98 4.22
CA ALA A 132 -13.38 10.49 2.87
C ALA A 132 -14.63 11.32 2.55
N LYS A 133 -14.41 12.50 1.96
CA LYS A 133 -15.53 13.37 1.56
C LYS A 133 -16.15 12.85 0.28
N MET A 134 -17.43 12.54 0.32
CA MET A 134 -18.16 12.23 -0.91
C MET A 134 -18.29 13.48 -1.77
N SER A 135 -18.12 13.31 -3.08
CA SER A 135 -18.43 14.34 -4.09
C SER A 135 -19.30 13.69 -5.16
N GLU A 136 -20.33 14.37 -5.58
CA GLU A 136 -21.24 13.92 -6.66
C GLU A 136 -20.70 14.36 -8.02
N CYS A 137 -19.44 13.97 -8.33
CA CYS A 137 -18.81 14.41 -9.58
C CYS A 137 -19.15 13.49 -10.78
N CYS A 138 -19.71 12.31 -10.53
CA CYS A 138 -20.09 11.34 -11.55
C CYS A 138 -21.04 10.29 -10.99
N GLN A 139 -21.74 9.58 -11.87
CA GLN A 139 -22.46 8.38 -11.51
C GLN A 139 -21.47 7.27 -11.22
N ILE A 140 -21.65 6.54 -10.09
CA ILE A 140 -20.81 5.40 -9.72
C ILE A 140 -21.61 4.12 -9.85
N LYS A 141 -21.08 3.17 -10.61
CA LYS A 141 -21.54 1.77 -10.65
C LYS A 141 -20.56 0.91 -9.85
N TRP A 142 -21.11 0.09 -8.96
CA TRP A 142 -20.34 -0.85 -8.17
C TRP A 142 -20.29 -2.21 -8.83
N LEU A 143 -19.13 -2.87 -8.74
CA LEU A 143 -18.91 -4.26 -9.12
C LEU A 143 -18.37 -5.01 -7.91
N TYR A 144 -18.77 -6.26 -7.76
CA TYR A 144 -18.37 -7.12 -6.66
C TYR A 144 -17.92 -8.48 -7.19
N ASP A 145 -16.86 -9.03 -6.62
CA ASP A 145 -16.36 -10.38 -6.87
C ASP A 145 -16.41 -10.77 -8.37
N SER A 146 -17.28 -11.71 -8.78
CA SER A 146 -17.37 -12.19 -10.15
C SER A 146 -17.76 -11.13 -11.19
N ASP A 147 -18.42 -10.05 -10.81
CA ASP A 147 -18.73 -8.95 -11.74
C ASP A 147 -17.47 -8.23 -12.24
N ILE A 148 -16.38 -8.32 -11.48
CA ILE A 148 -15.08 -7.74 -11.82
C ILE A 148 -14.40 -8.50 -12.95
N GLU A 149 -14.68 -9.80 -13.10
CA GLU A 149 -14.00 -10.71 -14.05
C GLU A 149 -14.07 -10.22 -15.50
N GLN A 150 -15.13 -9.52 -15.89
CA GLN A 150 -15.28 -8.93 -17.22
C GLN A 150 -14.19 -7.90 -17.59
N PHE A 151 -13.44 -7.41 -16.58
CA PHE A 151 -12.38 -6.42 -16.75
C PHE A 151 -10.98 -7.02 -16.68
N TYR A 152 -10.83 -8.32 -16.41
CA TYR A 152 -9.51 -8.94 -16.45
C TYR A 152 -8.87 -8.82 -17.82
N GLY A 153 -7.63 -8.34 -17.85
CA GLY A 153 -6.89 -8.07 -19.08
C GLY A 153 -7.27 -6.77 -19.79
N ASP A 154 -8.18 -5.97 -19.24
CA ASP A 154 -8.48 -4.63 -19.78
C ASP A 154 -7.36 -3.66 -19.45
N ARG A 155 -6.53 -3.36 -20.46
CA ARG A 155 -5.36 -2.48 -20.34
C ARG A 155 -5.70 -1.01 -20.00
N ARG A 156 -6.97 -0.63 -19.98
CA ARG A 156 -7.40 0.71 -19.59
C ARG A 156 -7.30 0.92 -18.08
N PHE A 157 -7.33 -0.16 -17.28
CA PHE A 157 -7.47 -0.12 -15.82
C PHE A 157 -6.42 -1.00 -15.11
N PRO A 158 -5.11 -0.87 -15.44
CA PRO A 158 -4.07 -1.78 -14.94
C PRO A 158 -3.76 -1.63 -13.44
N ASN A 159 -4.20 -0.52 -12.81
CA ASN A 159 -4.03 -0.32 -11.38
C ASN A 159 -5.31 -0.66 -10.61
N ALA A 160 -6.48 -0.37 -11.17
CA ALA A 160 -7.76 -0.68 -10.54
C ALA A 160 -8.04 -2.19 -10.53
N ILE A 161 -7.60 -2.91 -11.58
CA ILE A 161 -7.65 -4.36 -11.71
C ILE A 161 -6.22 -4.84 -11.95
N ALA A 162 -5.55 -5.20 -10.85
CA ALA A 162 -4.09 -5.40 -10.85
C ALA A 162 -3.64 -6.67 -11.59
N PHE A 163 -4.53 -7.66 -11.79
CA PHE A 163 -4.19 -8.94 -12.37
C PHE A 163 -4.91 -9.18 -13.71
N PRO A 164 -4.31 -9.96 -14.61
CA PRO A 164 -4.95 -10.32 -15.89
C PRO A 164 -6.00 -11.45 -15.75
N ALA A 165 -6.10 -12.06 -14.56
CA ALA A 165 -7.02 -13.14 -14.19
C ALA A 165 -7.22 -13.16 -12.67
N PRO A 166 -8.25 -13.86 -12.14
CA PRO A 166 -8.47 -14.00 -10.72
C PRO A 166 -7.22 -14.48 -9.98
N CYS A 167 -6.83 -13.77 -8.91
CA CYS A 167 -5.70 -14.13 -8.07
C CYS A 167 -6.20 -14.66 -6.72
N PRO A 168 -6.14 -15.96 -6.43
CA PRO A 168 -6.70 -16.53 -5.19
C PRO A 168 -6.07 -16.00 -3.90
N VAL A 169 -4.80 -15.59 -3.97
CA VAL A 169 -4.06 -15.07 -2.79
C VAL A 169 -4.23 -13.56 -2.61
N ARG A 170 -4.74 -12.86 -3.63
CA ARG A 170 -5.03 -11.42 -3.63
C ARG A 170 -6.28 -11.15 -4.48
N PRO A 171 -7.44 -11.63 -4.05
CA PRO A 171 -8.66 -11.48 -4.85
C PRO A 171 -9.09 -10.01 -4.95
N ASP A 172 -9.53 -9.62 -6.15
CA ASP A 172 -10.25 -8.36 -6.34
C ASP A 172 -11.63 -8.49 -5.66
N ARG A 173 -11.97 -7.54 -4.79
CA ARG A 173 -13.20 -7.60 -3.98
C ARG A 173 -14.28 -6.66 -4.45
N ILE A 174 -13.91 -5.41 -4.73
CA ILE A 174 -14.84 -4.36 -5.11
C ILE A 174 -14.18 -3.48 -6.16
N ALA A 175 -14.95 -3.05 -7.15
CA ALA A 175 -14.59 -1.96 -8.03
C ALA A 175 -15.73 -0.93 -8.14
N ALA A 176 -15.34 0.34 -8.23
CA ALA A 176 -16.21 1.47 -8.47
C ALA A 176 -15.89 2.05 -9.86
N ILE A 177 -16.88 2.08 -10.74
CA ILE A 177 -16.75 2.63 -12.11
C ILE A 177 -17.42 3.99 -12.16
N ALA A 178 -16.70 5.03 -12.62
CA ALA A 178 -17.26 6.32 -12.92
C ALA A 178 -17.84 6.33 -14.34
N LEU A 179 -19.11 6.71 -14.48
CA LEU A 179 -19.85 6.74 -15.74
C LEU A 179 -20.26 8.16 -16.14
N ASP A 180 -20.24 8.41 -17.45
CA ASP A 180 -20.92 9.50 -18.14
C ASP A 180 -21.86 8.87 -19.19
N GLY A 181 -23.14 8.69 -18.83
CA GLY A 181 -24.04 7.78 -19.54
C GLY A 181 -23.50 6.36 -19.52
N ASP A 182 -23.27 5.77 -20.70
CA ASP A 182 -22.69 4.43 -20.84
C ASP A 182 -21.15 4.42 -20.97
N ILE A 183 -20.53 5.60 -20.91
CA ILE A 183 -19.09 5.73 -21.12
C ILE A 183 -18.36 5.60 -19.80
N ILE A 184 -17.41 4.67 -19.71
CA ILE A 184 -16.53 4.54 -18.54
C ILE A 184 -15.47 5.63 -18.57
N MET A 185 -15.43 6.46 -17.55
CA MET A 185 -14.43 7.53 -17.39
C MET A 185 -13.21 7.11 -16.58
N GLY A 186 -13.39 6.18 -15.65
CA GLY A 186 -12.34 5.67 -14.77
C GLY A 186 -12.88 4.58 -13.86
N MET A 187 -11.97 3.90 -13.17
CA MET A 187 -12.26 2.79 -12.26
C MET A 187 -11.32 2.85 -11.08
N ALA A 188 -11.84 2.65 -9.87
CA ALA A 188 -11.05 2.29 -8.69
C ALA A 188 -11.44 0.90 -8.24
N GLY A 189 -10.47 0.06 -7.94
CA GLY A 189 -10.69 -1.28 -7.42
C GLY A 189 -9.87 -1.53 -6.17
N CYS A 190 -10.15 -2.62 -5.46
CA CYS A 190 -9.32 -3.06 -4.36
C CYS A 190 -9.08 -4.57 -4.38
N THR A 191 -7.85 -4.95 -4.01
CA THR A 191 -7.44 -6.32 -3.75
C THR A 191 -7.36 -6.57 -2.25
N GLU A 192 -7.78 -7.76 -1.80
CA GLU A 192 -7.55 -8.19 -0.42
C GLU A 192 -6.14 -8.80 -0.31
N ASP A 193 -5.18 -8.01 0.12
CA ASP A 193 -3.76 -8.43 0.19
C ASP A 193 -3.44 -9.27 1.43
N ALA A 194 -4.26 -9.15 2.47
CA ALA A 194 -4.33 -9.98 3.67
C ALA A 194 -5.76 -9.89 4.23
N PRO A 195 -6.18 -10.76 5.16
CA PRO A 195 -7.50 -10.69 5.77
C PRO A 195 -7.82 -9.27 6.29
N HIS A 196 -8.87 -8.68 5.76
CA HIS A 196 -9.32 -7.31 6.09
C HIS A 196 -8.39 -6.17 5.61
N TRP A 197 -7.37 -6.41 4.78
CA TRP A 197 -6.50 -5.37 4.23
C TRP A 197 -6.75 -5.18 2.74
N GLN A 198 -7.36 -4.05 2.37
CA GLN A 198 -7.81 -3.76 1.01
C GLN A 198 -6.92 -2.70 0.36
N GLN A 199 -6.08 -3.11 -0.60
CA GLN A 199 -5.23 -2.20 -1.37
C GLN A 199 -6.02 -1.52 -2.48
N ILE A 200 -6.06 -0.20 -2.48
CA ILE A 200 -6.77 0.59 -3.50
C ILE A 200 -5.87 0.88 -4.69
N GLY A 201 -6.37 0.57 -5.89
CA GLY A 201 -5.84 1.00 -7.17
C GLY A 201 -6.82 1.89 -7.92
N ILE A 202 -6.32 2.78 -8.79
CA ILE A 202 -7.12 3.78 -9.51
C ILE A 202 -6.58 4.05 -10.91
N ASP A 203 -7.48 4.06 -11.88
CA ASP A 203 -7.22 4.52 -13.24
C ASP A 203 -8.31 5.48 -13.70
N VAL A 204 -7.89 6.59 -14.31
CA VAL A 204 -8.78 7.53 -15.00
C VAL A 204 -8.31 7.68 -16.42
N LEU A 205 -9.21 7.48 -17.37
CA LEU A 205 -8.90 7.59 -18.80
C LEU A 205 -8.37 9.00 -19.12
N PRO A 206 -7.37 9.13 -20.01
CA PRO A 206 -6.63 10.39 -20.24
C PRO A 206 -7.53 11.60 -20.48
N GLN A 207 -8.58 11.45 -21.28
CA GLN A 207 -9.51 12.53 -21.63
C GLN A 207 -10.41 13.00 -20.48
N TYR A 208 -10.45 12.25 -19.36
CA TYR A 208 -11.27 12.57 -18.18
C TYR A 208 -10.43 12.97 -16.96
N ARG A 209 -9.10 13.01 -17.09
CA ARG A 209 -8.19 13.44 -16.01
C ARG A 209 -8.41 14.90 -15.64
N SER A 210 -7.92 15.29 -14.46
CA SER A 210 -8.03 16.65 -13.90
C SER A 210 -9.45 17.15 -13.62
N ARG A 211 -10.47 16.28 -13.70
CA ARG A 211 -11.88 16.60 -13.42
C ARG A 211 -12.34 16.16 -12.03
N GLY A 212 -11.44 15.69 -11.17
CA GLY A 212 -11.77 15.21 -9.82
C GLY A 212 -12.27 13.77 -9.73
N ILE A 213 -12.44 13.06 -10.86
CA ILE A 213 -12.98 11.70 -10.94
C ILE A 213 -12.16 10.72 -10.11
N GLY A 214 -10.83 10.75 -10.20
CA GLY A 214 -9.97 9.86 -9.42
C GLY A 214 -10.17 10.02 -7.91
N SER A 215 -10.25 11.25 -7.41
CA SER A 215 -10.51 11.50 -5.99
C SER A 215 -11.93 11.10 -5.59
N CYS A 216 -12.91 11.26 -6.47
CA CYS A 216 -14.30 10.83 -6.23
C CYS A 216 -14.36 9.30 -6.04
N LEU A 217 -13.76 8.55 -6.97
CA LEU A 217 -13.71 7.09 -6.94
C LEU A 217 -12.96 6.55 -5.71
N VAL A 218 -11.76 7.09 -5.42
CA VAL A 218 -10.97 6.69 -4.25
C VAL A 218 -11.74 6.98 -2.96
N ASN A 219 -12.40 8.14 -2.83
CA ASN A 219 -13.21 8.46 -1.65
C ASN A 219 -14.39 7.50 -1.49
N ALA A 220 -15.11 7.23 -2.58
CA ALA A 220 -16.24 6.31 -2.56
C ALA A 220 -15.82 4.91 -2.14
N LEU A 221 -14.75 4.37 -2.76
CA LEU A 221 -14.23 3.05 -2.47
C LEU A 221 -13.68 2.97 -1.03
N THR A 222 -12.94 3.99 -0.56
CA THR A 222 -12.45 4.07 0.82
C THR A 222 -13.59 3.95 1.84
N ASN A 223 -14.67 4.72 1.65
CA ASN A 223 -15.82 4.66 2.55
C ASN A 223 -16.48 3.27 2.51
N LYS A 224 -16.62 2.70 1.31
CA LYS A 224 -17.22 1.37 1.15
C LYS A 224 -16.43 0.28 1.86
N ILE A 225 -15.10 0.28 1.75
CA ILE A 225 -14.21 -0.65 2.44
C ILE A 225 -14.36 -0.49 3.98
N ILE A 226 -14.40 0.74 4.48
CA ILE A 226 -14.58 1.02 5.92
C ILE A 226 -15.96 0.55 6.42
N GLU A 227 -17.03 0.73 5.63
CA GLU A 227 -18.38 0.25 5.93
C GLU A 227 -18.45 -1.28 6.05
N MET A 228 -17.62 -1.99 5.29
CA MET A 228 -17.49 -3.45 5.37
C MET A 228 -16.69 -3.92 6.59
N GLY A 229 -16.09 -3.02 7.34
CA GLY A 229 -15.26 -3.31 8.52
C GLY A 229 -13.78 -3.54 8.19
N ASP A 230 -13.39 -3.38 6.93
CA ASP A 230 -12.03 -3.59 6.44
C ASP A 230 -11.17 -2.33 6.52
N ILE A 231 -9.89 -2.47 6.22
CA ILE A 231 -8.89 -1.41 6.30
C ILE A 231 -8.44 -1.07 4.87
N PRO A 232 -8.85 0.09 4.34
CA PRO A 232 -8.33 0.55 3.08
C PRO A 232 -6.89 1.05 3.27
N PHE A 233 -6.02 0.72 2.34
CA PHE A 233 -4.71 1.34 2.24
C PHE A 233 -4.37 1.64 0.78
N TYR A 234 -3.43 2.55 0.59
CA TYR A 234 -3.06 3.03 -0.73
C TYR A 234 -1.54 2.91 -0.90
N GLY A 235 -1.09 2.25 -1.94
CA GLY A 235 0.33 2.08 -2.26
C GLY A 235 0.69 2.74 -3.57
N THR A 236 1.87 3.38 -3.64
CA THR A 236 2.36 3.97 -4.88
C THR A 236 3.88 4.06 -4.90
N ALA A 237 4.47 3.94 -6.09
CA ALA A 237 5.92 4.15 -6.25
C ALA A 237 6.34 5.53 -5.72
N ALA A 238 7.51 5.59 -5.10
CA ALA A 238 8.02 6.80 -4.43
C ALA A 238 8.08 8.04 -5.34
N ALA A 239 8.30 7.86 -6.65
CA ALA A 239 8.35 8.95 -7.62
C ALA A 239 6.99 9.29 -8.28
N ASN A 240 5.90 8.54 -7.98
CA ASN A 240 4.59 8.80 -8.56
C ASN A 240 3.84 9.88 -7.75
N ILE A 241 4.27 11.13 -7.91
CA ILE A 241 3.74 12.28 -7.20
C ILE A 241 2.23 12.50 -7.47
N GLN A 242 1.75 12.20 -8.67
CA GLN A 242 0.32 12.34 -8.99
C GLN A 242 -0.53 11.39 -8.14
N SER A 243 -0.13 10.15 -8.02
CA SER A 243 -0.82 9.14 -7.20
C SER A 243 -0.75 9.51 -5.71
N GLN A 244 0.41 9.93 -5.21
CA GLN A 244 0.54 10.42 -3.83
C GLN A 244 -0.39 11.60 -3.54
N ASN A 245 -0.48 12.56 -4.45
CA ASN A 245 -1.39 13.71 -4.32
C ASN A 245 -2.86 13.29 -4.28
N ILE A 246 -3.26 12.25 -5.01
CA ILE A 246 -4.62 11.69 -4.93
C ILE A 246 -4.83 11.11 -3.53
N ALA A 247 -3.93 10.27 -3.02
CA ALA A 247 -4.04 9.69 -1.69
C ALA A 247 -4.19 10.78 -0.61
N ILE A 248 -3.30 11.78 -0.60
CA ILE A 248 -3.33 12.89 0.37
C ILE A 248 -4.64 13.69 0.26
N LYS A 249 -5.09 14.02 -0.95
CA LYS A 249 -6.34 14.74 -1.20
C LYS A 249 -7.57 13.95 -0.73
N CYS A 250 -7.51 12.63 -0.79
CA CYS A 250 -8.56 11.72 -0.31
C CYS A 250 -8.50 11.43 1.20
N GLY A 251 -7.60 12.09 1.93
CA GLY A 251 -7.52 11.97 3.39
C GLY A 251 -6.66 10.81 3.87
N PHE A 252 -5.76 10.34 3.04
CA PHE A 252 -4.72 9.40 3.45
C PHE A 252 -3.47 10.15 3.91
N LYS A 253 -2.67 9.50 4.74
CA LYS A 253 -1.39 9.99 5.25
C LYS A 253 -0.33 8.92 5.07
N PRO A 254 0.93 9.28 4.72
CA PRO A 254 2.04 8.34 4.71
C PRO A 254 2.15 7.60 6.05
N ALA A 255 2.29 6.28 5.99
CA ALA A 255 2.33 5.42 7.17
C ALA A 255 3.56 4.51 7.21
N TRP A 256 3.99 4.00 6.05
CA TRP A 256 5.24 3.23 5.94
C TRP A 256 5.78 3.30 4.51
N ALA A 257 7.04 2.91 4.35
CA ALA A 257 7.65 2.64 3.06
C ALA A 257 8.16 1.20 3.04
N GLU A 258 8.06 0.55 1.89
CA GLU A 258 8.51 -0.84 1.73
C GLU A 258 9.08 -1.12 0.35
N THR A 259 9.92 -2.14 0.28
CA THR A 259 10.45 -2.71 -0.96
C THR A 259 10.83 -4.17 -0.73
N GLU A 260 10.97 -4.92 -1.81
CA GLU A 260 11.30 -6.35 -1.78
C GLU A 260 12.30 -6.72 -2.88
N ALA A 261 12.94 -7.86 -2.72
CA ALA A 261 13.75 -8.47 -3.77
C ALA A 261 12.87 -9.34 -4.69
N VAL A 262 13.07 -9.18 -5.99
CA VAL A 262 12.44 -10.00 -7.03
C VAL A 262 13.50 -10.75 -7.83
N LYS A 263 13.16 -11.91 -8.38
CA LYS A 263 14.06 -12.67 -9.27
C LYS A 263 14.39 -11.85 -10.51
N ILE A 264 15.61 -11.91 -10.94
CA ILE A 264 16.05 -11.38 -12.25
C ILE A 264 15.52 -12.35 -13.30
N GLU A 265 14.76 -11.82 -14.25
CA GLU A 265 14.24 -12.56 -15.42
C GLU A 265 15.34 -12.87 -16.45
#